data_bef044ea88afd05d8198aa33b634d106
#
_entry.id   bef044ea88afd05d8198aa33b634d106
#
_cell.length_a   1.000
_cell.length_b   1.000
_cell.length_c   1.000
_cell.angle_alpha   90.00
_cell.angle_beta   90.00
_cell.angle_gamma   90.00
#
_symmetry.space_group_name_H-M   'P 1'
#
loop_
_entity.id
_entity.type
_entity.pdbx_description
1 polymer ?
#
loop_
_entity_poly.entity_id
_entity_poly.type
_entity_poly.pdbx_seq_one_letter_code
_entity_poly.pdbx_strand_id
1 'polypeptide(L)'
;MPDRRGDDDYDPNRWDAPLIVWRDGPRELEDGVHRRTIASLNKGWLARGGRLSLCDDHLDFVPTPIERLLFARSMRIDFHEIIRVERLPARREDVLPAGQHPRMRLITGSESFDFLFMSGLDDWISAVEDRLRIWETRRRFA
;
A
#
# COMPACT_ATOMS: atom_id res chain seq x y z
N MET A 1 7.46 34.22 -15.03
CA MET A 1 6.60 33.05 -15.09
C MET A 1 7.27 31.96 -14.31
N PRO A 2 6.56 31.40 -13.32
CA PRO A 2 7.12 30.26 -12.65
C PRO A 2 7.31 29.12 -13.65
N ASP A 3 8.51 28.59 -13.66
CA ASP A 3 8.84 27.45 -14.48
C ASP A 3 8.12 26.21 -13.96
N ARG A 4 7.11 25.76 -14.70
CA ARG A 4 6.33 24.57 -14.35
C ARG A 4 7.02 23.25 -14.71
N ARG A 5 8.24 23.32 -15.24
CA ARG A 5 8.96 22.14 -15.71
C ARG A 5 9.32 21.13 -14.61
N GLY A 6 9.25 21.55 -13.36
CA GLY A 6 9.54 20.66 -12.24
C GLY A 6 8.40 19.72 -11.82
N ASP A 7 7.16 20.06 -12.15
CA ASP A 7 6.01 19.28 -11.70
C ASP A 7 5.52 18.27 -12.75
N ASP A 8 5.83 18.52 -14.03
CA ASP A 8 5.33 17.68 -15.13
C ASP A 8 6.16 16.39 -15.33
N ASP A 9 7.39 16.37 -14.81
CA ASP A 9 8.31 15.24 -14.98
C ASP A 9 8.25 14.22 -13.83
N TYR A 10 7.37 14.43 -12.86
CA TYR A 10 7.25 13.47 -11.76
C TYR A 10 6.43 12.24 -12.17
N ASP A 11 7.13 11.18 -12.49
CA ASP A 11 6.53 9.86 -12.67
C ASP A 11 6.66 9.06 -11.36
N PRO A 12 5.54 8.76 -10.70
CA PRO A 12 5.59 7.99 -9.45
C PRO A 12 6.11 6.56 -9.65
N ASN A 13 6.20 6.10 -10.88
CA ASN A 13 6.77 4.79 -11.20
C ASN A 13 8.27 4.86 -11.55
N ARG A 14 8.82 6.04 -11.56
CA ARG A 14 10.20 6.27 -11.92
C ARG A 14 11.12 6.12 -10.72
N TRP A 15 11.94 5.11 -10.75
CA TRP A 15 12.82 4.73 -9.63
C TRP A 15 14.09 5.56 -9.50
N ASP A 16 14.42 6.30 -10.52
CA ASP A 16 15.51 7.26 -10.52
C ASP A 16 15.11 8.64 -9.97
N ALA A 17 13.86 8.80 -9.55
CA ALA A 17 13.40 10.02 -8.91
C ALA A 17 14.13 10.23 -7.56
N PRO A 18 14.33 11.50 -7.15
CA PRO A 18 14.98 11.80 -5.87
C PRO A 18 14.29 11.11 -4.70
N LEU A 19 15.08 10.56 -3.79
CA LEU A 19 14.64 9.75 -2.66
C LEU A 19 13.61 10.42 -1.73
N ILE A 20 13.51 11.73 -1.79
CA ILE A 20 12.65 12.54 -0.92
C ILE A 20 11.30 12.90 -1.52
N VAL A 21 11.01 12.49 -2.75
CA VAL A 21 9.83 12.96 -3.46
C VAL A 21 8.81 11.86 -3.66
N TRP A 22 8.26 11.37 -2.56
CA TRP A 22 6.99 10.69 -2.58
C TRP A 22 5.92 11.73 -2.25
N ARG A 23 5.32 12.32 -3.28
CA ARG A 23 4.24 13.27 -3.09
C ARG A 23 2.90 12.56 -3.24
N ASP A 24 2.13 12.55 -2.17
CA ASP A 24 0.69 12.32 -2.25
C ASP A 24 0.05 13.59 -2.82
N GLY A 25 0.03 13.70 -4.12
CA GLY A 25 -0.67 14.80 -4.79
C GLY A 25 -1.96 14.31 -5.43
N PRO A 26 -2.93 15.21 -5.71
CA PRO A 26 -4.11 14.88 -6.49
C PRO A 26 -3.71 14.64 -7.94
N ARG A 27 -3.12 13.50 -8.20
CA ARG A 27 -2.77 13.09 -9.57
C ARG A 27 -3.79 12.09 -10.07
N GLU A 28 -4.07 12.18 -11.34
CA GLU A 28 -4.84 11.14 -12.00
C GLU A 28 -4.15 9.80 -11.80
N LEU A 29 -4.90 8.85 -11.25
CA LEU A 29 -4.42 7.50 -11.08
C LEU A 29 -4.41 6.80 -12.44
N GLU A 30 -3.45 5.92 -12.65
CA GLU A 30 -3.39 5.07 -13.83
C GLU A 30 -4.65 4.22 -13.96
N ASP A 31 -4.97 3.78 -15.18
CA ASP A 31 -6.09 2.88 -15.42
C ASP A 31 -5.94 1.61 -14.57
N GLY A 32 -7.01 1.24 -13.87
CA GLY A 32 -7.03 0.09 -13.00
C GLY A 32 -6.49 0.34 -11.59
N VAL A 33 -5.97 1.52 -11.31
CA VAL A 33 -5.54 1.92 -9.95
C VAL A 33 -6.61 2.80 -9.33
N HIS A 34 -7.16 2.39 -8.20
CA HIS A 34 -8.24 3.10 -7.53
C HIS A 34 -7.77 3.98 -6.39
N ARG A 35 -6.69 3.60 -5.73
CA ARG A 35 -6.16 4.34 -4.60
C ARG A 35 -4.68 4.07 -4.45
N ARG A 36 -3.94 5.07 -4.00
CA ARG A 36 -2.50 4.99 -3.81
C ARG A 36 -2.08 5.83 -2.62
N THR A 37 -1.19 5.32 -1.79
CA THR A 37 -0.63 6.07 -0.67
C THR A 37 0.75 5.54 -0.29
N ILE A 38 1.43 6.31 0.53
CA ILE A 38 2.64 5.86 1.19
C ILE A 38 2.23 5.08 2.45
N ALA A 39 2.78 3.89 2.60
CA ALA A 39 2.51 3.03 3.74
C ALA A 39 3.79 2.34 4.20
N SER A 40 3.76 1.83 5.41
CA SER A 40 4.82 0.97 5.93
C SER A 40 4.32 -0.47 5.99
N LEU A 41 5.02 -1.36 5.33
CA LEU A 41 4.79 -2.80 5.44
C LEU A 41 5.65 -3.33 6.59
N ASN A 42 5.02 -3.96 7.56
CA ASN A 42 5.70 -4.51 8.71
C ASN A 42 5.54 -6.03 8.73
N LYS A 43 6.66 -6.72 8.84
CA LYS A 43 6.71 -8.17 8.97
C LYS A 43 7.70 -8.52 10.07
N GLY A 44 7.18 -8.84 11.27
CA GLY A 44 8.01 -9.04 12.45
C GLY A 44 8.79 -7.78 12.82
N TRP A 45 10.10 -7.86 12.84
CA TRP A 45 10.99 -6.75 13.15
C TRP A 45 11.29 -5.85 11.95
N LEU A 46 10.96 -6.30 10.74
CA LEU A 46 11.22 -5.56 9.53
C LEU A 46 10.09 -4.60 9.25
N ALA A 47 10.42 -3.33 9.09
CA ALA A 47 9.51 -2.30 8.62
C ALA A 47 10.06 -1.74 7.31
N ARG A 48 9.22 -1.71 6.28
CA ARG A 48 9.61 -1.22 4.95
C ARG A 48 8.63 -0.15 4.49
N GLY A 49 9.17 1.05 4.26
CA GLY A 49 8.40 2.13 3.65
C GLY A 49 8.24 1.91 2.16
N GLY A 50 7.10 2.29 1.62
CA GLY A 50 6.84 2.18 0.20
C GLY A 50 5.50 2.75 -0.20
N ARG A 51 5.14 2.49 -1.44
CA ARG A 51 3.88 2.93 -2.03
C ARG A 51 2.94 1.75 -2.18
N LEU A 52 1.79 1.86 -1.56
CA LEU A 52 0.71 0.89 -1.69
C LEU A 52 -0.30 1.38 -2.70
N SER A 53 -0.63 0.55 -3.68
CA SER A 53 -1.64 0.84 -4.70
C SER A 53 -2.74 -0.20 -4.66
N LEU A 54 -3.99 0.25 -4.63
CA LEU A 54 -5.17 -0.60 -4.73
C LEU A 54 -5.63 -0.63 -6.18
N CYS A 55 -5.58 -1.81 -6.78
CA CYS A 55 -5.92 -2.03 -8.18
C CYS A 55 -7.22 -2.83 -8.31
N ASP A 56 -7.61 -3.16 -9.56
CA ASP A 56 -8.88 -3.88 -9.82
C ASP A 56 -8.93 -5.27 -9.20
N ASP A 57 -7.81 -6.00 -9.22
CA ASP A 57 -7.73 -7.40 -8.82
C ASP A 57 -6.57 -7.72 -7.88
N HIS A 58 -5.82 -6.71 -7.47
CA HIS A 58 -4.65 -6.88 -6.62
C HIS A 58 -4.26 -5.61 -5.87
N LEU A 59 -3.36 -5.78 -4.92
CA LEU A 59 -2.62 -4.70 -4.25
C LEU A 59 -1.16 -4.77 -4.68
N ASP A 60 -0.57 -3.64 -5.01
CA ASP A 60 0.85 -3.52 -5.26
C ASP A 60 1.51 -2.74 -4.14
N PHE A 61 2.59 -3.28 -3.61
CA PHE A 61 3.48 -2.57 -2.70
C PHE A 61 4.86 -2.43 -3.33
N VAL A 62 5.26 -1.19 -3.52
CA VAL A 62 6.55 -0.88 -4.15
C VAL A 62 7.41 -0.15 -3.14
N PRO A 63 8.53 -0.76 -2.68
CA PRO A 63 9.41 -0.14 -1.70
C PRO A 63 9.98 1.19 -2.19
N THR A 64 10.30 2.08 -1.25
CA THR A 64 11.01 3.32 -1.56
C THR A 64 12.37 3.00 -2.19
N PRO A 65 12.97 3.94 -2.95
CA PRO A 65 14.30 3.74 -3.51
C PRO A 65 15.37 3.37 -2.47
N ILE A 66 15.31 3.92 -1.26
CA ILE A 66 16.23 3.55 -0.18
C ILE A 66 16.06 2.07 0.18
N GLU A 67 14.84 1.61 0.36
CA GLU A 67 14.55 0.21 0.68
C GLU A 67 15.00 -0.73 -0.43
N ARG A 68 14.90 -0.29 -1.68
CA ARG A 68 15.39 -1.07 -2.83
C ARG A 68 16.90 -1.21 -2.84
N LEU A 69 17.64 -0.20 -2.40
CA LEU A 69 19.08 -0.31 -2.20
C LEU A 69 19.43 -1.34 -1.13
N LEU A 70 18.51 -1.61 -0.20
CA LEU A 70 18.64 -2.64 0.82
C LEU A 70 18.01 -3.97 0.38
N PHE A 71 17.89 -4.19 -0.93
CA PHE A 71 17.37 -5.42 -1.56
C PHE A 71 15.88 -5.69 -1.33
N ALA A 72 15.10 -4.69 -0.91
CA ALA A 72 13.66 -4.83 -0.84
C ALA A 72 13.06 -4.95 -2.24
N ARG A 73 12.09 -5.84 -2.42
CA ARG A 73 11.44 -6.11 -3.70
C ARG A 73 10.01 -5.61 -3.70
N SER A 74 9.53 -5.26 -4.89
CA SER A 74 8.11 -5.00 -5.11
C SER A 74 7.30 -6.27 -4.84
N MET A 75 6.10 -6.07 -4.31
CA MET A 75 5.23 -7.18 -3.93
C MET A 75 3.84 -6.96 -4.50
N ARG A 76 3.26 -8.03 -5.02
CA ARG A 76 1.88 -8.04 -5.49
C ARG A 76 1.08 -9.03 -4.65
N ILE A 77 -0.07 -8.59 -4.16
CA ILE A 77 -1.00 -9.43 -3.42
C ILE A 77 -2.27 -9.52 -4.25
N ASP A 78 -2.51 -10.66 -4.87
CA ASP A 78 -3.71 -10.90 -5.66
C ASP A 78 -4.93 -11.09 -4.75
N PHE A 79 -6.09 -10.58 -5.17
CA PHE A 79 -7.29 -10.66 -4.35
C PHE A 79 -7.74 -12.09 -4.08
N HIS A 80 -7.48 -13.02 -5.02
CA HIS A 80 -7.82 -14.42 -4.80
C HIS A 80 -7.02 -15.08 -3.66
N GLU A 81 -5.89 -14.49 -3.27
CA GLU A 81 -5.08 -14.96 -2.14
C GLU A 81 -5.55 -14.43 -0.81
N ILE A 82 -6.29 -13.32 -0.81
CA ILE A 82 -6.73 -12.66 0.41
C ILE A 82 -7.92 -13.41 1.00
N ILE A 83 -7.74 -13.93 2.21
CA ILE A 83 -8.79 -14.59 2.96
C ILE A 83 -9.61 -13.54 3.73
N ARG A 84 -8.94 -12.57 4.32
CA ARG A 84 -9.56 -11.63 5.24
C ARG A 84 -8.75 -10.35 5.38
N VAL A 85 -9.46 -9.25 5.61
CA VAL A 85 -8.87 -7.96 5.98
C VAL A 85 -9.30 -7.66 7.41
N GLU A 86 -8.34 -7.31 8.27
CA GLU A 86 -8.59 -6.99 9.66
C GLU A 86 -8.04 -5.60 10.00
N ARG A 87 -8.77 -4.91 10.89
CA ARG A 87 -8.25 -3.72 11.54
C ARG A 87 -7.73 -4.12 12.92
N LEU A 88 -6.44 -3.95 13.14
CA LEU A 88 -5.83 -4.24 14.42
C LEU A 88 -5.61 -2.94 15.20
N PRO A 89 -6.02 -2.90 16.48
CA PRO A 89 -5.79 -1.74 17.33
C PRO A 89 -4.32 -1.63 17.74
N ALA A 90 -3.93 -0.44 18.13
CA ALA A 90 -2.64 -0.23 18.79
C ALA A 90 -2.65 -0.93 20.16
N ARG A 91 -1.55 -1.61 20.49
CA ARG A 91 -1.31 -2.20 21.80
C ARG A 91 -0.03 -1.61 22.36
N ARG A 92 -0.13 -0.86 23.44
CA ARG A 92 1.02 -0.25 24.11
C ARG A 92 2.01 -1.27 24.67
N GLU A 93 1.54 -2.49 24.90
CA GLU A 93 2.31 -3.59 25.48
C GLU A 93 3.15 -4.34 24.45
N ASP A 94 2.90 -4.10 23.15
CA ASP A 94 3.64 -4.74 22.08
C ASP A 94 5.09 -4.26 22.06
N VAL A 95 6.00 -5.22 22.07
CA VAL A 95 7.44 -4.97 21.95
C VAL A 95 7.81 -4.56 20.53
N LEU A 96 7.04 -5.01 19.54
CA LEU A 96 7.26 -4.67 18.14
C LEU A 96 6.69 -3.29 17.83
N PRO A 97 7.44 -2.41 17.16
CA PRO A 97 6.95 -1.06 16.81
C PRO A 97 5.63 -1.05 16.06
N ALA A 98 5.39 -2.02 15.19
CA ALA A 98 4.15 -2.15 14.44
C ALA A 98 2.94 -2.33 15.33
N GLY A 99 3.07 -3.07 16.42
CA GLY A 99 1.99 -3.32 17.37
C GLY A 99 1.55 -2.11 18.16
N GLN A 100 2.37 -1.06 18.21
CA GLN A 100 2.07 0.19 18.91
C GLN A 100 1.18 1.15 18.11
N HIS A 101 0.85 0.79 16.86
CA HIS A 101 0.03 1.61 15.97
C HIS A 101 -1.16 0.81 15.43
N PRO A 102 -2.34 1.44 15.24
CA PRO A 102 -3.43 0.80 14.51
C PRO A 102 -2.95 0.48 13.10
N ARG A 103 -3.39 -0.66 12.58
CA ARG A 103 -2.90 -1.12 11.28
C ARG A 103 -3.92 -1.97 10.55
N MET A 104 -3.74 -2.11 9.25
CA MET A 104 -4.50 -3.02 8.41
C MET A 104 -3.71 -4.30 8.25
N ARG A 105 -4.33 -5.44 8.57
CA ARG A 105 -3.75 -6.74 8.34
C ARG A 105 -4.48 -7.45 7.21
N LEU A 106 -3.73 -7.85 6.20
CA LEU A 106 -4.20 -8.72 5.13
C LEU A 106 -3.76 -10.15 5.45
N ILE A 107 -4.72 -11.04 5.49
CA ILE A 107 -4.46 -12.46 5.77
C ILE A 107 -4.64 -13.24 4.47
N THR A 108 -3.59 -13.94 4.07
CA THR A 108 -3.60 -14.87 2.95
C THR A 108 -3.48 -16.30 3.46
N GLY A 109 -3.55 -17.29 2.56
CA GLY A 109 -3.43 -18.69 2.96
C GLY A 109 -2.07 -19.09 3.51
N SER A 110 -1.02 -18.33 3.20
CA SER A 110 0.36 -18.64 3.57
C SER A 110 0.96 -17.69 4.60
N GLU A 111 0.51 -16.44 4.63
CA GLU A 111 1.11 -15.41 5.47
C GLU A 111 0.16 -14.25 5.73
N SER A 112 0.58 -13.29 6.54
CA SER A 112 -0.15 -12.06 6.79
C SER A 112 0.76 -10.86 6.56
N PHE A 113 0.14 -9.73 6.17
CA PHE A 113 0.82 -8.48 5.88
C PHE A 113 0.20 -7.36 6.69
N ASP A 114 1.01 -6.67 7.48
CA ASP A 114 0.57 -5.53 8.28
C ASP A 114 1.00 -4.22 7.61
N PHE A 115 0.03 -3.37 7.29
CA PHE A 115 0.29 -2.06 6.71
C PHE A 115 -0.08 -0.95 7.69
N LEU A 116 0.87 -0.05 7.91
CA LEU A 116 0.67 1.17 8.68
C LEU A 116 0.55 2.35 7.74
N PHE A 117 -0.43 3.21 8.01
CA PHE A 117 -0.69 4.42 7.23
C PHE A 117 -0.46 5.64 8.11
N MET A 118 0.05 6.71 7.52
CA MET A 118 0.17 7.99 8.21
C MET A 118 -1.21 8.58 8.52
N SER A 119 -2.18 8.34 7.64
CA SER A 119 -3.56 8.78 7.80
C SER A 119 -4.49 7.93 6.95
N GLY A 120 -5.79 7.96 7.25
CA GLY A 120 -6.80 7.33 6.43
C GLY A 120 -6.86 5.81 6.52
N LEU A 121 -6.43 5.22 7.64
CA LEU A 121 -6.47 3.77 7.83
C LEU A 121 -7.87 3.18 7.58
N ASP A 122 -8.91 3.75 8.19
CA ASP A 122 -10.26 3.22 8.06
C ASP A 122 -10.80 3.37 6.65
N ASP A 123 -10.47 4.47 5.97
CA ASP A 123 -10.83 4.68 4.57
C ASP A 123 -10.15 3.66 3.66
N TRP A 124 -8.90 3.33 3.93
CA TRP A 124 -8.16 2.31 3.19
C TRP A 124 -8.74 0.92 3.39
N ILE A 125 -9.07 0.56 4.63
CA ILE A 125 -9.70 -0.72 4.94
C ILE A 125 -11.03 -0.85 4.19
N SER A 126 -11.86 0.18 4.27
CA SER A 126 -13.15 0.22 3.56
C SER A 126 -12.97 0.10 2.05
N ALA A 127 -11.99 0.81 1.49
CA ALA A 127 -11.70 0.76 0.05
C ALA A 127 -11.25 -0.65 -0.39
N VAL A 128 -10.38 -1.29 0.38
CA VAL A 128 -9.93 -2.66 0.09
C VAL A 128 -11.09 -3.65 0.18
N GLU A 129 -11.89 -3.57 1.22
CA GLU A 129 -13.05 -4.44 1.40
C GLU A 129 -14.07 -4.28 0.27
N ASP A 130 -14.34 -3.05 -0.15
CA ASP A 130 -15.24 -2.76 -1.26
C ASP A 130 -14.72 -3.32 -2.58
N ARG A 131 -13.44 -3.18 -2.85
CA ARG A 131 -12.83 -3.74 -4.07
C ARG A 131 -12.83 -5.26 -4.06
N LEU A 132 -12.57 -5.89 -2.93
CA LEU A 132 -12.66 -7.33 -2.78
C LEU A 132 -14.10 -7.83 -3.07
N ARG A 133 -15.09 -7.14 -2.55
CA ARG A 133 -16.48 -7.47 -2.77
C ARG A 133 -16.88 -7.35 -4.24
N ILE A 134 -16.46 -6.28 -4.90
CA ILE A 134 -16.71 -6.07 -6.33
C ILE A 134 -16.02 -7.16 -7.15
N TRP A 135 -14.78 -7.48 -6.84
CA TRP A 135 -14.02 -8.52 -7.51
C TRP A 135 -14.69 -9.89 -7.36
N GLU A 136 -15.12 -10.25 -6.16
CA GLU A 136 -15.83 -11.51 -5.92
C GLU A 136 -17.13 -11.60 -6.71
N THR A 137 -17.89 -10.52 -6.74
CA THR A 137 -19.14 -10.46 -7.50
C THR A 137 -18.90 -10.66 -8.99
N ARG A 138 -17.90 -9.96 -9.55
CA ARG A 138 -17.54 -10.12 -10.97
C ARG A 138 -17.10 -11.54 -11.29
N ARG A 139 -16.34 -12.15 -10.41
CA ARG A 139 -15.87 -13.52 -10.59
C ARG A 139 -17.00 -14.53 -10.62
N ARG A 140 -18.04 -14.34 -9.80
CA ARG A 140 -19.21 -15.23 -9.76
C ARG A 140 -20.06 -15.17 -11.00
N PHE A 141 -20.10 -14.03 -11.67
CA PHE A 141 -20.95 -13.77 -12.84
C PHE A 141 -20.17 -13.71 -14.16
N ALA A 142 -18.89 -14.01 -14.12
CA ALA A 142 -18.06 -14.06 -15.32
C ALA A 142 -18.22 -15.41 -16.05
#